data_7f304102e70cf2aca64010c58569471d
#
_entry.id   7f304102e70cf2aca64010c58569471d
#
_cell.length_a   1.000
_cell.length_b   1.000
_cell.length_c   1.000
_cell.angle_alpha   90.00
_cell.angle_beta   90.00
_cell.angle_gamma   90.00
#
_symmetry.space_group_name_H-M   'P 1'
#
loop_
_entity.id
_entity.type
_entity.pdbx_description
1 polymer ?
#
loop_
_entity_poly.entity_id
_entity_poly.type
_entity_poly.pdbx_seq_one_letter_code
_entity_poly.pdbx_strand_id
1 'polypeptide(L)'
;MPTRPSQNDPERVARWEQVRTAVGRRIRECRLEQGLTQEQLALQSGVTRNVLIDAEHGRRGLLYERLFDIADALSVSAGAFFADL
;
A
#
# COMPACT_ATOMS: atom_id res chain seq x y z
N MET A 1 23.62 -8.87 27.50
CA MET A 1 22.52 -7.98 27.16
C MET A 1 21.82 -8.52 25.95
N PRO A 2 20.53 -8.73 26.02
CA PRO A 2 19.82 -9.11 24.81
C PRO A 2 19.90 -7.97 23.81
N THR A 3 20.39 -8.27 22.64
CA THR A 3 20.46 -7.32 21.55
C THR A 3 19.04 -7.11 21.02
N ARG A 4 18.57 -5.88 20.98
CA ARG A 4 17.31 -5.59 20.29
C ARG A 4 17.48 -5.97 18.84
N PRO A 5 16.45 -6.62 18.23
CA PRO A 5 16.47 -6.80 16.80
C PRO A 5 16.64 -5.44 16.14
N SER A 6 17.62 -5.32 15.27
CA SER A 6 17.82 -4.11 14.51
C SER A 6 16.58 -3.86 13.64
N GLN A 7 16.18 -2.59 13.50
CA GLN A 7 15.13 -2.22 12.55
C GLN A 7 15.53 -2.58 11.11
N ASN A 8 16.83 -2.75 10.87
CA ASN A 8 17.39 -3.12 9.58
C ASN A 8 17.74 -4.61 9.48
N ASP A 9 17.19 -5.45 10.39
CA ASP A 9 17.35 -6.90 10.30
C ASP A 9 16.89 -7.38 8.92
N PRO A 10 17.74 -8.12 8.17
CA PRO A 10 17.40 -8.53 6.81
C PRO A 10 16.10 -9.29 6.68
N GLU A 11 15.76 -10.14 7.65
CA GLU A 11 14.50 -10.90 7.62
C GLU A 11 13.30 -9.99 7.78
N ARG A 12 13.39 -8.99 8.66
CA ARG A 12 12.32 -8.01 8.85
C ARG A 12 12.16 -7.13 7.63
N VAL A 13 13.26 -6.68 7.05
CA VAL A 13 13.23 -5.86 5.83
C VAL A 13 12.59 -6.64 4.68
N ALA A 14 12.97 -7.91 4.50
CA ALA A 14 12.39 -8.77 3.48
C ALA A 14 10.89 -8.97 3.73
N ARG A 15 10.47 -9.14 4.99
CA ARG A 15 9.06 -9.26 5.35
C ARG A 15 8.29 -7.98 5.00
N TRP A 16 8.85 -6.81 5.33
CA TRP A 16 8.21 -5.53 5.01
C TRP A 16 8.05 -5.33 3.50
N GLU A 17 9.06 -5.72 2.72
CA GLU A 17 9.01 -5.65 1.27
C GLU A 17 7.90 -6.54 0.71
N GLN A 18 7.75 -7.75 1.24
CA GLN A 18 6.68 -8.65 0.86
C GLN A 18 5.30 -8.06 1.17
N VAL A 19 5.14 -7.48 2.35
CA VAL A 19 3.88 -6.84 2.75
C VAL A 19 3.56 -5.66 1.83
N ARG A 20 4.54 -4.78 1.60
CA ARG A 20 4.33 -3.62 0.71
C ARG A 20 3.94 -4.05 -0.70
N THR A 21 4.60 -5.07 -1.21
CA THR A 21 4.33 -5.59 -2.56
C THR A 21 2.92 -6.17 -2.64
N ALA A 22 2.51 -6.95 -1.65
CA ALA A 22 1.18 -7.56 -1.62
C ALA A 22 0.09 -6.49 -1.51
N VAL A 23 0.26 -5.54 -0.60
CA VAL A 23 -0.71 -4.44 -0.42
C VAL A 23 -0.78 -3.57 -1.68
N GLY A 24 0.36 -3.20 -2.24
CA GLY A 24 0.40 -2.38 -3.45
C GLY A 24 -0.28 -3.05 -4.63
N ARG A 25 -0.07 -4.35 -4.79
CA ARG A 25 -0.74 -5.14 -5.83
C ARG A 25 -2.26 -5.11 -5.68
N ARG A 26 -2.77 -5.27 -4.47
CA ARG A 26 -4.21 -5.24 -4.22
C ARG A 26 -4.80 -3.86 -4.48
N ILE A 27 -4.11 -2.80 -4.10
CA ILE A 27 -4.54 -1.44 -4.45
C ILE A 27 -4.67 -1.29 -5.97
N ARG A 28 -3.64 -1.72 -6.69
CA ARG A 28 -3.64 -1.66 -8.15
C ARG A 28 -4.78 -2.47 -8.76
N GLU A 29 -5.01 -3.69 -8.29
CA GLU A 29 -6.09 -4.55 -8.78
C GLU A 29 -7.45 -3.88 -8.58
N CYS A 30 -7.73 -3.36 -7.39
CA CYS A 30 -8.99 -2.67 -7.10
C CYS A 30 -9.16 -1.44 -7.98
N ARG A 31 -8.08 -0.68 -8.20
CA ARG A 31 -8.11 0.50 -9.07
C ARG A 31 -8.46 0.12 -10.50
N LEU A 32 -7.80 -0.90 -11.03
CA LEU A 32 -8.01 -1.36 -12.40
C LEU A 32 -9.41 -1.96 -12.61
N GLU A 33 -9.92 -2.67 -11.61
CA GLU A 33 -11.29 -3.21 -11.65
C GLU A 33 -12.33 -2.10 -11.82
N GLN A 34 -12.05 -0.92 -11.29
CA GLN A 34 -12.96 0.22 -11.41
C GLN A 34 -12.64 1.11 -12.60
N GLY A 35 -11.66 0.73 -13.42
CA GLY A 35 -11.30 1.50 -14.62
C GLY A 35 -10.62 2.84 -14.31
N LEU A 36 -10.02 3.00 -13.13
CA LEU A 36 -9.40 4.26 -12.75
C LEU A 36 -7.93 4.30 -13.14
N THR A 37 -7.48 5.48 -13.58
CA THR A 37 -6.05 5.75 -13.71
C THR A 37 -5.46 6.06 -12.34
N GLN A 38 -4.14 5.99 -12.24
CA GLN A 38 -3.45 6.40 -11.01
C GLN A 38 -3.75 7.86 -10.66
N GLU A 39 -3.78 8.73 -11.66
CA GLU A 39 -4.11 10.14 -11.45
C GLU A 39 -5.52 10.32 -10.90
N GLN A 40 -6.48 9.61 -11.45
CA GLN A 40 -7.87 9.68 -10.97
C GLN A 40 -7.99 9.21 -9.53
N LEU A 41 -7.34 8.10 -9.17
CA LEU A 41 -7.36 7.62 -7.80
C LEU A 41 -6.64 8.59 -6.87
N ALA A 42 -5.52 9.16 -7.30
CA ALA A 42 -4.81 10.17 -6.51
C ALA A 42 -5.73 11.36 -6.20
N LEU A 43 -6.43 11.87 -7.20
CA LEU A 43 -7.37 12.98 -7.01
C LEU A 43 -8.50 12.62 -6.07
N GLN A 44 -9.09 11.44 -6.22
CA GLN A 44 -10.22 11.01 -5.40
C GLN A 44 -9.82 10.72 -3.96
N SER A 45 -8.62 10.20 -3.75
CA SER A 45 -8.15 9.82 -2.41
C SER A 45 -7.45 10.95 -1.66
N GLY A 46 -7.02 12.00 -2.36
CA GLY A 46 -6.17 13.03 -1.77
C GLY A 46 -4.72 12.62 -1.55
N VAL A 47 -4.34 11.43 -2.00
CA VAL A 47 -2.96 10.94 -1.96
C VAL A 47 -2.26 11.41 -3.22
N THR A 48 -1.01 11.90 -3.12
CA THR A 48 -0.31 12.36 -4.31
C THR A 48 -0.05 11.21 -5.28
N ARG A 49 0.00 11.52 -6.58
CA ARG A 49 0.24 10.53 -7.62
C ARG A 49 1.55 9.78 -7.40
N ASN A 50 2.63 10.48 -7.02
CA ASN A 50 3.92 9.84 -6.80
C ASN A 50 3.89 8.85 -5.62
N VAL A 51 3.21 9.22 -4.53
CA VAL A 51 3.03 8.32 -3.38
C VAL A 51 2.24 7.09 -3.80
N LEU A 52 1.17 7.27 -4.58
CA LEU A 52 0.34 6.18 -5.06
C LEU A 52 1.13 5.23 -5.97
N ILE A 53 1.91 5.77 -6.91
CA ILE A 53 2.75 4.97 -7.81
C ILE A 53 3.72 4.11 -7.01
N ASP A 54 4.42 4.71 -6.06
CA ASP A 54 5.38 3.98 -5.24
C ASP A 54 4.71 2.91 -4.38
N ALA A 55 3.53 3.21 -3.83
CA ALA A 55 2.77 2.25 -3.04
C ALA A 55 2.32 1.05 -3.90
N GLU A 56 1.80 1.30 -5.10
CA GLU A 56 1.38 0.22 -6.00
C GLU A 56 2.52 -0.69 -6.43
N HIS A 57 3.73 -0.14 -6.53
CA HIS A 57 4.93 -0.91 -6.87
C HIS A 57 5.64 -1.53 -5.67
N GLY A 58 5.10 -1.34 -4.47
CA GLY A 58 5.69 -1.89 -3.25
C GLY A 58 6.99 -1.20 -2.83
N ARG A 59 7.28 -0.01 -3.37
CA ARG A 59 8.50 0.73 -3.07
C ARG A 59 8.44 1.54 -1.79
N ARG A 60 7.25 1.77 -1.27
CA ARG A 60 7.06 2.47 0.01
C ARG A 60 5.83 1.95 0.71
N GLY A 61 5.84 2.08 2.04
CA GLY A 61 4.64 1.88 2.85
C GLY A 61 3.78 3.14 2.85
N LEU A 62 2.60 2.99 3.40
CA LEU A 62 1.66 4.09 3.57
C LEU A 62 1.34 4.23 5.06
N LEU A 63 1.15 5.46 5.51
CA LEU A 63 0.48 5.69 6.77
C LEU A 63 -0.92 5.07 6.67
N TYR A 64 -1.40 4.50 7.77
CA TYR A 64 -2.71 3.85 7.73
C TYR A 64 -3.83 4.81 7.34
N GLU A 65 -3.72 6.09 7.70
CA GLU A 65 -4.69 7.10 7.30
C GLU A 65 -4.78 7.22 5.78
N ARG A 66 -3.64 7.18 5.10
CA ARG A 66 -3.61 7.23 3.63
C ARG A 66 -4.16 5.96 3.01
N LEU A 67 -3.92 4.83 3.66
CA LEU A 67 -4.49 3.56 3.21
C LEU A 67 -6.02 3.59 3.28
N PHE A 68 -6.58 4.15 4.35
CA PHE A 68 -8.03 4.34 4.48
C PHE A 68 -8.58 5.32 3.45
N ASP A 69 -7.86 6.40 3.17
CA ASP A 69 -8.26 7.37 2.12
C ASP A 69 -8.37 6.67 0.76
N ILE A 70 -7.42 5.81 0.44
CA ILE A 70 -7.43 5.03 -0.81
C ILE A 70 -8.60 4.04 -0.82
N ALA A 71 -8.81 3.33 0.28
CA ALA A 71 -9.90 2.37 0.40
C ALA A 71 -11.26 3.06 0.24
N ASP A 72 -11.44 4.21 0.87
CA ASP A 72 -12.67 5.00 0.76
C ASP A 72 -12.90 5.45 -0.70
N ALA A 73 -11.85 5.92 -1.36
CA ALA A 73 -11.94 6.33 -2.76
C ALA A 73 -12.32 5.18 -3.69
N LEU A 74 -11.89 3.96 -3.36
CA LEU A 74 -12.22 2.75 -4.11
C LEU A 74 -13.51 2.08 -3.65
N SER A 75 -14.13 2.60 -2.60
CA SER A 75 -15.35 2.03 -2.00
C SER A 75 -15.15 0.58 -1.56
N VAL A 76 -13.98 0.27 -1.02
CA VAL A 76 -13.66 -1.05 -0.48
C VAL A 76 -13.24 -0.92 0.98
N SER A 77 -13.31 -2.02 1.72
CA SER A 77 -12.72 -2.09 3.06
C SER A 77 -11.21 -2.07 2.94
N ALA A 78 -10.53 -1.36 3.85
CA ALA A 78 -9.06 -1.40 3.90
C ALA A 78 -8.53 -2.83 4.08
N GLY A 79 -9.29 -3.69 4.75
CA GLY A 79 -8.96 -5.12 4.89
C GLY A 79 -8.80 -5.85 3.56
N ALA A 80 -9.46 -5.39 2.51
CA ALA A 80 -9.33 -5.98 1.18
C ALA A 80 -7.90 -5.92 0.65
N PHE A 81 -7.12 -4.92 1.09
CA PHE A 81 -5.72 -4.78 0.65
C PHE A 81 -4.78 -5.77 1.34
N PHE A 82 -5.25 -6.44 2.38
CA PHE A 82 -4.46 -7.42 3.14
C PHE A 82 -4.83 -8.87 2.82
N ALA A 83 -5.62 -9.09 1.78
CA ALA A 83 -6.15 -10.42 1.46
C ALA A 83 -5.04 -11.44 1.13
N ASP A 84 -3.90 -10.99 0.64
CA ASP A 84 -2.78 -11.85 0.24
C ASP A 84 -1.69 -11.96 1.32
N LEU A 85 -1.95 -11.50 2.52
CA LEU A 85 -0.99 -11.56 3.63
C LEU A 85 -1.15 -12.81 4.48
#